data_eeee15469abe1e9e27ac07876d5db815
#
_entry.id   eeee15469abe1e9e27ac07876d5db815
#
_cell.length_a   1.000
_cell.length_b   1.000
_cell.length_c   1.000
_cell.angle_alpha   90.00
_cell.angle_beta   90.00
_cell.angle_gamma   90.00
#
_symmetry.space_group_name_H-M   'P 1'
#
loop_
_entity.id
_entity.type
_entity.pdbx_description
1 polymer ?
#
loop_
_entity_poly.entity_id
_entity_poly.type
_entity_poly.pdbx_seq_one_letter_code
_entity_poly.pdbx_strand_id
1 'polypeptide(L)' 'MAVCYNKLWKILIDHGMSKTELIKSAKISTNAMAKLGKNEDVRVEVLVKICGVLNCSIDDILDIIPEQTA' A
#
# COMPACT_ATOMS: atom_id res chain seq x y z
N MET A 1 -12.26 12.42 -2.55
CA MET A 1 -11.75 11.38 -1.61
C MET A 1 -10.29 11.14 -1.85
N ALA A 2 -9.55 10.95 -0.78
CA ALA A 2 -8.12 10.66 -0.85
C ALA A 2 -7.86 9.29 -0.26
N VAL A 3 -6.76 8.67 -0.66
CA VAL A 3 -6.31 7.39 -0.10
C VAL A 3 -5.04 7.63 0.70
N CYS A 4 -4.83 6.82 1.73
CA CYS A 4 -3.66 6.91 2.58
C CYS A 4 -3.15 5.50 2.84
N TYR A 5 -1.84 5.31 2.70
CA TYR A 5 -1.21 4.01 2.87
C TYR A 5 -0.33 3.93 4.12
N ASN A 6 -0.57 4.78 5.10
CA ASN A 6 0.23 4.78 6.33
C ASN A 6 0.20 3.44 7.06
N LYS A 7 -0.94 2.76 7.02
CA LYS A 7 -1.06 1.43 7.63
C LYS A 7 -0.12 0.42 6.97
N LEU A 8 0.05 0.53 5.66
CA LEU A 8 0.96 -0.33 4.91
C LEU A 8 2.39 -0.19 5.43
N TRP A 9 2.84 1.05 5.64
CA TRP A 9 4.20 1.31 6.11
C TRP A 9 4.43 0.74 7.50
N LYS A 10 3.44 0.82 8.37
CA LYS A 10 3.50 0.23 9.71
C LYS A 10 3.63 -1.29 9.65
N ILE A 11 2.86 -1.91 8.76
CA ILE A 11 2.93 -3.37 8.58
C ILE A 11 4.30 -3.79 8.06
N LEU A 12 4.87 -3.03 7.13
CA LEU A 12 6.22 -3.32 6.63
C LEU A 12 7.26 -3.27 7.76
N ILE A 13 7.16 -2.29 8.62
CA ILE A 13 8.05 -2.17 9.77
C ILE A 13 7.89 -3.38 10.69
N ASP A 14 6.65 -3.77 10.95
CA ASP A 14 6.36 -4.93 11.81
C ASP A 14 6.92 -6.24 11.23
N HIS A 15 6.92 -6.36 9.91
CA HIS A 15 7.47 -7.52 9.22
C HIS A 15 8.98 -7.43 9.00
N GLY A 16 9.60 -6.31 9.35
CA GLY A 16 11.01 -6.06 9.09
C GLY A 16 11.34 -6.04 7.60
N MET A 17 10.39 -5.60 6.78
CA MET A 17 10.51 -5.62 5.32
C MET A 17 10.70 -4.21 4.78
N SER A 18 11.62 -4.05 3.84
CA SER A 18 11.82 -2.78 3.15
C SER A 18 10.86 -2.64 1.97
N LYS A 19 10.71 -1.43 1.46
CA LYS A 19 9.90 -1.18 0.26
C LYS A 19 10.44 -1.96 -0.94
N THR A 20 11.76 -2.05 -1.06
CA THR A 20 12.41 -2.79 -2.15
C THR A 20 12.06 -4.28 -2.05
N GLU A 21 12.08 -4.83 -0.85
CA GLU A 21 11.69 -6.21 -0.63
C GLU A 21 10.24 -6.47 -0.98
N LEU A 22 9.37 -5.52 -0.65
CA LEU A 22 7.96 -5.63 -1.01
C LEU A 22 7.76 -5.65 -2.52
N ILE A 23 8.47 -4.79 -3.24
CA ILE A 23 8.41 -4.75 -4.71
C ILE A 23 8.75 -6.13 -5.28
N LYS A 24 9.82 -6.73 -4.80
CA LYS A 24 10.28 -8.04 -5.27
C LYS A 24 9.32 -9.15 -4.89
N SER A 25 8.85 -9.15 -3.67
CA SER A 25 7.97 -10.20 -3.15
C SER A 25 6.57 -10.14 -3.75
N ALA A 26 6.02 -8.96 -3.90
CA ALA A 26 4.69 -8.77 -4.48
C ALA A 26 4.72 -8.70 -6.00
N LYS A 27 5.91 -8.60 -6.60
CA LYS A 27 6.08 -8.50 -8.07
C LYS A 27 5.31 -7.30 -8.63
N ILE A 28 5.38 -6.19 -7.95
CA ILE A 28 4.79 -4.93 -8.41
C ILE A 28 5.87 -4.05 -9.02
N SER A 29 5.47 -3.06 -9.79
CA SER A 29 6.42 -2.15 -10.42
C SER A 29 6.91 -1.09 -9.45
N THR A 30 8.06 -0.48 -9.77
CA THR A 30 8.57 0.66 -9.01
C THR A 30 7.64 1.85 -9.14
N ASN A 31 6.96 2.00 -10.27
CA ASN A 31 5.95 3.05 -10.45
C ASN A 31 4.79 2.89 -9.48
N ALA A 32 4.32 1.66 -9.28
CA ALA A 32 3.26 1.38 -8.31
C ALA A 32 3.70 1.75 -6.89
N MET A 33 4.93 1.39 -6.54
CA MET A 33 5.49 1.72 -5.23
C MET A 33 5.62 3.24 -5.06
N ALA A 34 6.03 3.96 -6.10
CA ALA A 34 6.13 5.42 -6.06
C ALA A 34 4.77 6.06 -5.81
N LYS A 35 3.72 5.54 -6.44
CA LYS A 35 2.36 6.02 -6.22
C LYS A 35 1.90 5.76 -4.80
N LEU A 36 2.22 4.60 -4.25
CA LEU A 36 1.91 4.29 -2.85
C LEU A 36 2.59 5.29 -1.91
N GLY A 37 3.83 5.63 -2.19
CA GLY A 37 4.58 6.60 -1.38
C GLY A 37 4.01 8.01 -1.44
N LYS A 38 3.27 8.33 -2.48
CA LYS A 38 2.64 9.65 -2.67
C LYS A 38 1.17 9.65 -2.33
N ASN A 39 0.64 8.56 -1.81
CA ASN A 39 -0.79 8.38 -1.54
C ASN A 39 -1.65 8.59 -2.80
N GLU A 40 -1.15 8.12 -3.93
CA GLU A 40 -1.86 8.18 -5.20
C GLU A 40 -2.61 6.86 -5.44
N ASP A 41 -3.57 6.91 -6.34
CA ASP A 41 -4.35 5.71 -6.67
C ASP A 41 -3.48 4.67 -7.37
N VAL A 42 -3.67 3.42 -6.99
CA VAL A 42 -3.04 2.29 -7.67
C VAL A 42 -4.12 1.29 -8.05
N ARG A 43 -3.79 0.37 -8.93
CA ARG A 43 -4.74 -0.67 -9.31
C ARG A 43 -5.01 -1.61 -8.14
N VAL A 44 -6.24 -2.09 -8.07
CA VAL A 44 -6.64 -3.06 -7.04
C VAL A 44 -5.74 -4.30 -7.10
N GLU A 45 -5.33 -4.72 -8.29
CA GLU A 45 -4.41 -5.83 -8.49
C GLU A 45 -3.12 -5.66 -7.67
N VAL A 46 -2.57 -4.46 -7.64
CA VAL A 46 -1.37 -4.14 -6.85
C VAL A 46 -1.66 -4.36 -5.36
N LEU A 47 -2.79 -3.89 -4.90
CA LEU A 47 -3.19 -4.03 -3.50
C LEU A 47 -3.39 -5.50 -3.12
N VAL A 48 -3.99 -6.27 -4.01
CA VAL A 48 -4.20 -7.71 -3.80
C VAL A 48 -2.85 -8.44 -3.68
N LYS A 49 -1.89 -8.11 -4.52
CA LYS A 49 -0.55 -8.71 -4.46
C LYS A 49 0.16 -8.38 -3.15
N ILE A 50 0.06 -7.13 -2.71
CA ILE A 50 0.65 -6.69 -1.44
C ILE A 50 0.00 -7.45 -0.27
N CYS A 51 -1.32 -7.52 -0.26
CA CYS A 51 -2.04 -8.24 0.79
C CYS A 51 -1.66 -9.71 0.84
N GLY A 52 -1.46 -10.32 -0.31
CA GLY A 52 -1.02 -11.72 -0.40
C GLY A 52 0.35 -11.94 0.24
N VAL A 53 1.28 -11.02 0.03
CA VAL A 53 2.63 -11.09 0.62
C VAL A 53 2.60 -10.86 2.13
N LEU A 54 1.82 -9.89 2.57
CA LEU A 54 1.76 -9.50 3.98
C LEU A 54 0.73 -10.28 4.79
N ASN A 55 -0.04 -11.12 4.11
CA ASN A 55 -1.07 -11.94 4.73
C ASN A 55 -2.08 -11.09 5.52
N CYS A 56 -2.61 -10.08 4.86
CA CYS A 56 -3.57 -9.15 5.45
C CYS A 56 -4.66 -8.80 4.44
N SER A 57 -5.64 -8.01 4.85
CA SER A 57 -6.70 -7.54 3.96
C SER A 57 -6.39 -6.12 3.47
N ILE A 58 -7.13 -5.65 2.48
CA ILE A 58 -6.96 -4.30 1.93
C ILE A 58 -7.18 -3.24 3.01
N ASP A 59 -8.13 -3.46 3.90
CA ASP A 59 -8.45 -2.60 5.04
C ASP A 59 -7.28 -2.39 5.96
N ASP A 60 -6.36 -3.37 6.02
CA ASP A 60 -5.19 -3.28 6.88
C ASP A 60 -4.09 -2.39 6.30
N ILE A 61 -4.14 -2.09 5.01
CA ILE A 61 -3.09 -1.32 4.34
C ILE A 61 -3.58 -0.01 3.77
N LEU A 62 -4.88 0.20 3.69
CA LEU A 62 -5.48 1.34 3.00
C LEU A 62 -6.51 2.04 3.87
N ASP A 63 -6.42 3.34 3.96
CA ASP A 63 -7.45 4.20 4.54
C ASP A 63 -8.03 5.08 3.46
N ILE A 64 -9.32 5.26 3.48
CA ILE A 64 -9.99 6.23 2.62
C ILE A 64 -10.31 7.45 3.45
N ILE A 65 -9.76 8.58 3.06
CA ILE A 65 -9.97 9.84 3.77
C ILE A 65 -11.07 10.59 3.05
N PRO A 66 -12.20 10.87 3.71
CA PRO A 66 -13.29 11.61 3.08
C PRO A 66 -12.82 13.03 2.72
N GLU A 67 -13.30 13.52 1.61
CA GLU A 67 -13.08 14.91 1.25
C GLU A 67 -13.77 15.78 2.27
N GLN A 68 -13.02 16.75 2.78
CA GLN A 68 -13.61 17.76 3.62
C GLN A 68 -14.05 18.91 2.74
N THR A 69 -15.32 18.99 2.49
CA THR A 69 -15.87 20.18 1.91
C THR A 69 -16.13 21.15 3.04
N ALA A 70 -15.46 22.24 2.98
CA ALA A 70 -15.70 23.29 3.95
C ALA A 70 -17.11 23.86 3.78
#